data_75918279d42a2a9247dc26a334b97993
#
_entry.id   75918279d42a2a9247dc26a334b97993
#
_cell.length_a   1.000
_cell.length_b   1.000
_cell.length_c   1.000
_cell.angle_alpha   90.00
_cell.angle_beta   90.00
_cell.angle_gamma   90.00
#
_symmetry.space_group_name_H-M   'P 1'
#
loop_
_entity.id
_entity.type
_entity.pdbx_description
1 polymer ?
#
loop_
_entity_poly.entity_id
_entity_poly.type
_entity_poly.pdbx_seq_one_letter_code
_entity_poly.pdbx_strand_id
1 'polypeptide(L)'
;MKKYHATSLLCLFFAVSWVKGQNKSDIDTLPTLKLKEVVLSSNRLEIPLSQNSKTVQVFTANQIRQSGVTHVVDLLQQIAGVDIKRRGAGATQADLNIRGGTFDQTLLLIDGIKLDDGQTGHHTLNFLPPPQMIERIEIVKGPGSRAYGQNAFTGAINIVTKKVTPKTLTLDLQKGNYDQTNGSIFLGNTSEKTSVLGFVSRNTSDGYRYNTDYDQNQFFIKSSFNRHKTPLEFIASYSGRKFGSNGFYATPSAKDQYEETQASLISLLHRHTKGSWIFKHKLYWRRGQDMYEYIRNKPEIYRNLHVTNKLGAAFDSSLASDWGLTGMGVDISRVSIRSNNLGDRNRTMMNFFMEHRFYLFNKSVDITPGLVANYFSDFGSHSFPGIDMGWQISPRLRLYANSGATFRIPTFTDLYYTDRTTLGNANLKPEEATSSEVGIRLLSPKVSFSFAFFSRKAKNLIDYVKNGKEDNIPFKAENIQQVNTSGIDFELTHRIKINSLIHEFKISYSYLENNLKNTGYNFSRYSINNDLKNHFVSNYQIPIHKDFNAYLVYKYVERTSGDAYSVVDVSAQWRISRWQVSLYFNNIFNTEYWESNLVPMPKGNGLLGLRYSF
;
A
#
# COMPACT_ATOMS: atom_id res chain seq x y z
N MET A 1 10.44 35.78 -11.13
CA MET A 1 10.47 35.24 -12.50
C MET A 1 10.60 33.70 -12.46
N LYS A 2 9.58 32.96 -12.02
CA LYS A 2 9.60 31.45 -11.98
C LYS A 2 8.21 30.85 -12.24
N LYS A 3 7.38 31.41 -13.10
CA LYS A 3 6.01 30.90 -13.37
C LYS A 3 5.75 30.36 -14.79
N TYR A 4 6.75 30.24 -15.66
CA TYR A 4 6.51 29.91 -17.09
C TYR A 4 6.99 28.57 -17.60
N HIS A 5 7.57 27.68 -16.79
CA HIS A 5 8.10 26.40 -17.30
C HIS A 5 7.12 25.22 -17.22
N ALA A 6 6.04 25.31 -16.44
CA ALA A 6 5.08 24.20 -16.33
C ALA A 6 4.08 24.14 -17.50
N THR A 7 3.78 25.27 -18.12
CA THR A 7 2.79 25.37 -19.21
C THR A 7 3.33 24.91 -20.56
N SER A 8 4.65 25.01 -20.78
CA SER A 8 5.28 24.63 -22.06
C SER A 8 5.41 23.11 -22.26
N LEU A 9 5.48 22.33 -21.19
CA LEU A 9 5.57 20.86 -21.29
C LEU A 9 4.21 20.22 -21.61
N LEU A 10 3.11 20.84 -21.18
CA LEU A 10 1.76 20.34 -21.45
C LEU A 10 1.37 20.50 -22.94
N CYS A 11 1.89 21.53 -23.62
CA CYS A 11 1.61 21.78 -25.04
C CYS A 11 2.34 20.81 -26.00
N LEU A 12 3.49 20.26 -25.61
CA LEU A 12 4.22 19.30 -26.45
C LEU A 12 3.57 17.92 -26.53
N PHE A 13 2.78 17.52 -25.53
CA PHE A 13 2.07 16.24 -25.54
C PHE A 13 0.77 16.24 -26.35
N PHE A 14 0.14 17.39 -26.57
CA PHE A 14 -1.07 17.49 -27.40
C PHE A 14 -0.80 17.59 -28.91
N ALA A 15 0.41 17.97 -29.31
CA ALA A 15 0.76 18.15 -30.73
C ALA A 15 0.96 16.84 -31.51
N VAL A 16 1.11 15.68 -30.84
CA VAL A 16 1.32 14.38 -31.49
C VAL A 16 0.02 13.72 -31.97
N SER A 17 -1.15 14.26 -31.59
CA SER A 17 -2.47 13.64 -31.90
C SER A 17 -3.08 14.05 -33.23
N TRP A 18 -2.42 14.89 -34.05
CA TRP A 18 -3.00 15.45 -35.28
C TRP A 18 -2.32 15.02 -36.58
N VAL A 19 -1.67 13.86 -36.59
CA VAL A 19 -1.27 13.25 -37.87
C VAL A 19 -2.41 12.34 -38.32
N LYS A 20 -3.35 12.87 -39.11
CA LYS A 20 -4.26 12.10 -39.93
C LYS A 20 -3.50 11.46 -41.08
N GLY A 21 -3.04 10.24 -40.90
CA GLY A 21 -2.67 9.36 -42.00
C GLY A 21 -3.90 8.61 -42.50
N GLN A 22 -4.42 8.97 -43.66
CA GLN A 22 -5.35 8.12 -44.43
C GLN A 22 -4.57 6.90 -44.92
N ASN A 23 -4.97 5.71 -44.45
CA ASN A 23 -5.02 4.50 -45.27
C ASN A 23 -5.88 3.45 -44.57
N LYS A 24 -6.99 3.12 -45.19
CA LYS A 24 -7.77 1.91 -44.94
C LYS A 24 -6.95 0.73 -45.46
N SER A 25 -6.34 -0.04 -44.57
CA SER A 25 -6.03 -1.43 -44.80
C SER A 25 -5.82 -2.14 -43.48
N ASP A 26 -6.50 -3.24 -43.32
CA ASP A 26 -6.34 -4.28 -42.34
C ASP A 26 -6.63 -3.88 -40.87
N ILE A 27 -7.86 -4.18 -40.46
CA ILE A 27 -8.18 -4.40 -39.05
C ILE A 27 -7.34 -5.61 -38.62
N ASP A 28 -6.08 -5.34 -38.30
CA ASP A 28 -5.20 -6.28 -37.62
C ASP A 28 -5.87 -6.55 -36.28
N THR A 29 -6.55 -7.66 -36.19
CA THR A 29 -7.07 -8.19 -34.93
C THR A 29 -5.88 -8.41 -34.06
N LEU A 30 -5.58 -7.42 -33.19
CA LEU A 30 -4.73 -7.67 -32.04
C LEU A 30 -5.19 -9.00 -31.47
N PRO A 31 -4.28 -9.99 -31.22
CA PRO A 31 -4.67 -11.16 -30.47
C PRO A 31 -5.37 -10.59 -29.26
N THR A 32 -6.65 -10.92 -29.12
CA THR A 32 -7.44 -10.50 -27.96
C THR A 32 -6.65 -11.00 -26.76
N LEU A 33 -5.80 -10.14 -26.21
CA LEU A 33 -5.30 -10.30 -24.86
C LEU A 33 -6.58 -10.33 -24.03
N LYS A 34 -7.14 -11.54 -23.87
CA LYS A 34 -8.08 -11.81 -22.80
C LYS A 34 -7.28 -11.49 -21.56
N LEU A 35 -7.28 -10.21 -21.16
CA LEU A 35 -6.86 -9.83 -19.83
C LEU A 35 -7.66 -10.76 -18.94
N LYS A 36 -7.00 -11.76 -18.34
CA LYS A 36 -7.65 -12.60 -17.34
C LYS A 36 -8.24 -11.61 -16.37
N GLU A 37 -9.57 -11.55 -16.35
CA GLU A 37 -10.29 -10.60 -15.54
C GLU A 37 -9.80 -10.72 -14.11
N VAL A 38 -9.27 -9.65 -13.55
CA VAL A 38 -8.72 -9.66 -12.20
C VAL A 38 -9.89 -9.75 -11.24
N VAL A 39 -10.06 -10.90 -10.61
CA VAL A 39 -10.97 -11.07 -9.48
C VAL A 39 -10.24 -10.58 -8.23
N LEU A 40 -10.83 -9.59 -7.56
CA LEU A 40 -10.23 -9.01 -6.36
C LEU A 40 -10.31 -10.01 -5.21
N SER A 41 -9.17 -10.41 -4.69
CA SER A 41 -9.08 -11.31 -3.53
C SER A 41 -9.21 -10.57 -2.20
N SER A 42 -9.06 -9.26 -2.22
CA SER A 42 -9.27 -8.39 -1.08
C SER A 42 -10.74 -8.28 -0.65
N ASN A 43 -11.69 -8.43 -1.58
CA ASN A 43 -13.09 -8.42 -1.24
C ASN A 43 -13.53 -9.77 -0.64
N ARG A 44 -14.48 -9.72 0.27
CA ARG A 44 -15.14 -10.93 0.83
C ARG A 44 -15.87 -11.67 -0.28
N LEU A 45 -16.64 -10.97 -1.09
CA LEU A 45 -17.18 -11.46 -2.35
C LEU A 45 -16.09 -11.44 -3.42
N GLU A 46 -15.91 -12.54 -4.13
CA GLU A 46 -15.00 -12.61 -5.28
C GLU A 46 -15.65 -11.91 -6.49
N ILE A 47 -15.42 -10.60 -6.60
CA ILE A 47 -16.02 -9.76 -7.64
C ILE A 47 -14.92 -9.36 -8.64
N PRO A 48 -15.18 -9.51 -9.96
CA PRO A 48 -14.28 -8.99 -10.99
C PRO A 48 -14.05 -7.48 -10.86
N LEU A 49 -12.85 -7.02 -11.21
CA LEU A 49 -12.51 -5.59 -11.19
C LEU A 49 -13.49 -4.74 -12.00
N SER A 50 -13.94 -5.26 -13.16
CA SER A 50 -14.92 -4.58 -14.04
C SER A 50 -16.26 -4.33 -13.37
N GLN A 51 -16.63 -5.15 -12.40
CA GLN A 51 -17.89 -5.09 -11.66
C GLN A 51 -17.76 -4.48 -10.25
N ASN A 52 -16.58 -4.02 -9.87
CA ASN A 52 -16.38 -3.40 -8.56
C ASN A 52 -16.92 -1.97 -8.51
N SER A 53 -17.56 -1.58 -7.41
CA SER A 53 -18.19 -0.28 -7.21
C SER A 53 -17.40 0.63 -6.26
N LYS A 54 -16.06 0.54 -6.33
CA LYS A 54 -15.10 1.37 -5.60
C LYS A 54 -13.96 1.76 -6.50
N THR A 55 -13.21 2.80 -6.13
CA THR A 55 -11.93 3.11 -6.76
C THR A 55 -10.92 2.03 -6.40
N VAL A 56 -10.53 1.23 -7.39
CA VAL A 56 -9.55 0.15 -7.24
C VAL A 56 -8.47 0.28 -8.30
N GLN A 57 -7.22 0.24 -7.88
CA GLN A 57 -6.05 0.14 -8.75
C GLN A 57 -5.39 -1.22 -8.55
N VAL A 58 -4.88 -1.80 -9.63
CA VAL A 58 -4.17 -3.08 -9.59
C VAL A 58 -2.84 -2.96 -10.31
N PHE A 59 -1.77 -3.37 -9.62
CA PHE A 59 -0.45 -3.58 -10.22
C PHE A 59 -0.22 -5.07 -10.37
N THR A 60 -0.03 -5.52 -11.59
CA THR A 60 0.24 -6.92 -11.91
C THR A 60 1.71 -7.27 -11.73
N ALA A 61 2.03 -8.57 -11.58
CA ALA A 61 3.42 -9.05 -11.51
C ALA A 61 4.28 -8.57 -12.69
N ASN A 62 3.68 -8.41 -13.88
CA ASN A 62 4.40 -7.89 -15.04
C ASN A 62 4.79 -6.42 -14.87
N GLN A 63 3.85 -5.57 -14.46
CA GLN A 63 4.12 -4.16 -14.21
C GLN A 63 5.13 -3.96 -13.06
N ILE A 64 5.02 -4.75 -11.97
CA ILE A 64 5.99 -4.76 -10.87
C ILE A 64 7.39 -5.09 -11.37
N ARG A 65 7.51 -6.12 -12.21
CA ARG A 65 8.80 -6.55 -12.77
C ARG A 65 9.39 -5.50 -13.74
N GLN A 66 8.54 -4.85 -14.54
CA GLN A 66 8.94 -3.86 -15.54
C GLN A 66 9.29 -2.51 -14.92
N SER A 67 8.63 -2.12 -13.82
CA SER A 67 8.95 -0.88 -13.11
C SER A 67 10.39 -0.85 -12.58
N GLY A 68 10.99 -2.01 -12.43
CA GLY A 68 12.39 -2.12 -11.99
C GLY A 68 12.60 -1.79 -10.51
N VAL A 69 11.55 -1.59 -9.74
CA VAL A 69 11.67 -1.27 -8.31
C VAL A 69 12.33 -2.41 -7.54
N THR A 70 13.19 -2.06 -6.61
CA THR A 70 13.86 -3.00 -5.71
C THR A 70 13.05 -3.26 -4.44
N HIS A 71 12.22 -2.29 -4.04
CA HIS A 71 11.34 -2.38 -2.87
C HIS A 71 9.89 -2.09 -3.25
N VAL A 72 8.95 -2.79 -2.63
CA VAL A 72 7.50 -2.57 -2.83
C VAL A 72 7.08 -1.15 -2.45
N VAL A 73 7.75 -0.55 -1.49
CA VAL A 73 7.51 0.84 -1.06
C VAL A 73 7.68 1.82 -2.23
N ASP A 74 8.70 1.63 -3.08
CA ASP A 74 8.95 2.49 -4.25
C ASP A 74 7.86 2.35 -5.31
N LEU A 75 7.26 1.16 -5.44
CA LEU A 75 6.13 0.95 -6.32
C LEU A 75 4.87 1.66 -5.80
N LEU A 76 4.61 1.60 -4.48
CA LEU A 76 3.46 2.25 -3.86
C LEU A 76 3.50 3.77 -4.04
N GLN A 77 4.69 4.38 -4.11
CA GLN A 77 4.86 5.81 -4.43
C GLN A 77 4.48 6.19 -5.88
N GLN A 78 4.37 5.20 -6.77
CA GLN A 78 3.94 5.43 -8.16
C GLN A 78 2.40 5.43 -8.31
N ILE A 79 1.67 5.58 -7.20
CA ILE A 79 0.21 5.51 -7.15
C ILE A 79 -0.32 6.85 -6.64
N ALA A 80 -0.93 7.64 -7.49
CA ALA A 80 -1.51 8.92 -7.05
C ALA A 80 -2.57 8.70 -5.95
N GLY A 81 -2.53 9.54 -4.91
CA GLY A 81 -3.38 9.41 -3.72
C GLY A 81 -2.92 8.37 -2.68
N VAL A 82 -1.86 7.62 -2.97
CA VAL A 82 -1.08 6.87 -1.98
C VAL A 82 0.14 7.70 -1.62
N ASP A 83 0.25 8.11 -0.38
CA ASP A 83 1.33 8.94 0.13
C ASP A 83 2.24 8.12 1.03
N ILE A 84 3.44 7.84 0.55
CA ILE A 84 4.48 7.16 1.31
C ILE A 84 5.42 8.23 1.86
N LYS A 85 5.47 8.35 3.18
CA LYS A 85 6.37 9.27 3.89
C LYS A 85 7.60 8.51 4.38
N ARG A 86 8.63 8.42 3.53
CA ARG A 86 9.89 7.74 3.88
C ARG A 86 10.74 8.62 4.79
N ARG A 87 11.50 7.97 5.65
CA ARG A 87 12.50 8.59 6.52
C ARG A 87 13.91 8.14 6.15
N GLY A 88 14.21 8.12 4.87
CA GLY A 88 15.50 7.73 4.34
C GLY A 88 15.39 6.82 3.12
N ALA A 89 16.54 6.38 2.61
CA ALA A 89 16.65 5.51 1.46
C ALA A 89 16.48 4.03 1.83
N GLY A 90 16.14 3.21 0.84
CA GLY A 90 16.18 1.76 0.95
C GLY A 90 15.18 1.19 1.94
N ALA A 91 15.67 0.31 2.80
CA ALA A 91 14.86 -0.50 3.71
C ALA A 91 14.61 0.15 5.08
N THR A 92 14.74 1.46 5.21
CA THR A 92 14.46 2.20 6.45
C THR A 92 12.95 2.34 6.68
N GLN A 93 12.54 3.16 7.60
CA GLN A 93 11.14 3.33 7.92
C GLN A 93 10.39 4.15 6.86
N ALA A 94 9.12 3.79 6.63
CA ALA A 94 8.17 4.53 5.82
C ALA A 94 6.76 4.41 6.38
N ASP A 95 5.97 5.47 6.26
CA ASP A 95 4.57 5.53 6.65
C ASP A 95 3.68 5.45 5.42
N LEU A 96 2.61 4.66 5.47
CA LEU A 96 1.67 4.45 4.39
C LEU A 96 0.37 5.21 4.66
N ASN A 97 0.04 6.16 3.83
CA ASN A 97 -1.18 6.96 3.91
C ASN A 97 -1.98 6.88 2.61
N ILE A 98 -3.31 6.93 2.69
CA ILE A 98 -4.20 6.99 1.53
C ILE A 98 -5.16 8.16 1.71
N ARG A 99 -5.35 9.00 0.67
CA ARG A 99 -6.34 10.08 0.62
C ARG A 99 -6.32 10.97 1.87
N GLY A 100 -5.14 11.43 2.31
CA GLY A 100 -4.98 12.30 3.47
C GLY A 100 -5.32 11.66 4.81
N GLY A 101 -5.33 10.34 4.90
CA GLY A 101 -5.37 9.62 6.17
C GLY A 101 -3.98 9.42 6.76
N THR A 102 -3.92 8.93 7.99
CA THR A 102 -2.67 8.55 8.66
C THR A 102 -2.32 7.09 8.40
N PHE A 103 -1.11 6.70 8.80
CA PHE A 103 -0.64 5.31 8.71
C PHE A 103 -1.48 4.32 9.53
N ASP A 104 -2.10 4.76 10.62
CA ASP A 104 -3.03 3.93 11.42
C ASP A 104 -4.43 3.80 10.78
N GLN A 105 -4.74 4.65 9.79
CA GLN A 105 -6.02 4.69 9.08
C GLN A 105 -6.01 3.94 7.74
N THR A 106 -4.87 3.34 7.39
CA THR A 106 -4.67 2.59 6.14
C THR A 106 -4.36 1.14 6.46
N LEU A 107 -5.18 0.21 5.97
CA LEU A 107 -4.98 -1.21 6.24
C LEU A 107 -4.10 -1.86 5.16
N LEU A 108 -3.03 -2.53 5.58
CA LEU A 108 -2.23 -3.42 4.75
C LEU A 108 -2.64 -4.88 4.98
N LEU A 109 -2.72 -5.65 3.87
CA LEU A 109 -2.98 -7.09 3.92
C LEU A 109 -1.98 -7.86 3.05
N ILE A 110 -1.69 -9.12 3.43
CA ILE A 110 -1.01 -10.11 2.60
C ILE A 110 -1.95 -11.31 2.44
N ASP A 111 -2.33 -11.63 1.21
CA ASP A 111 -3.31 -12.68 0.89
C ASP A 111 -4.60 -12.60 1.75
N GLY A 112 -5.03 -11.36 2.04
CA GLY A 112 -6.19 -11.06 2.87
C GLY A 112 -5.98 -11.25 4.39
N ILE A 113 -4.75 -11.44 4.85
CA ILE A 113 -4.39 -11.43 6.28
C ILE A 113 -4.09 -10.00 6.69
N LYS A 114 -4.78 -9.50 7.71
CA LYS A 114 -4.62 -8.12 8.19
C LYS A 114 -3.31 -7.95 8.95
N LEU A 115 -2.56 -6.91 8.57
CA LEU A 115 -1.28 -6.56 9.17
C LEU A 115 -1.36 -5.34 10.10
N ASP A 116 -2.56 -4.98 10.56
CA ASP A 116 -2.75 -3.92 11.55
C ASP A 116 -1.93 -4.21 12.81
N ASP A 117 -1.27 -3.20 13.37
CA ASP A 117 -0.47 -3.31 14.59
C ASP A 117 -1.15 -2.62 15.77
N GLY A 118 -1.20 -3.32 16.92
CA GLY A 118 -1.75 -2.75 18.14
C GLY A 118 -0.86 -1.70 18.78
N GLN A 119 0.44 -1.70 18.48
CA GLN A 119 1.39 -0.70 18.95
C GLN A 119 1.21 0.61 18.17
N THR A 120 1.44 0.57 16.86
CA THR A 120 1.41 1.71 15.94
C THR A 120 1.44 1.22 14.49
N GLY A 121 0.86 1.97 13.55
CA GLY A 121 0.92 1.66 12.12
C GLY A 121 2.27 1.95 11.45
N HIS A 122 3.20 2.61 12.14
CA HIS A 122 4.54 2.94 11.60
C HIS A 122 5.32 1.74 11.07
N HIS A 123 5.11 0.55 11.64
CA HIS A 123 5.88 -0.65 11.30
C HIS A 123 5.16 -1.61 10.35
N THR A 124 3.98 -1.23 9.85
CA THR A 124 3.15 -2.10 8.99
C THR A 124 3.87 -2.52 7.71
N LEU A 125 4.65 -1.61 7.09
CA LEU A 125 5.41 -1.89 5.87
C LEU A 125 6.62 -2.82 6.09
N ASN A 126 6.97 -3.14 7.33
CA ASN A 126 8.05 -4.10 7.63
C ASN A 126 7.70 -5.54 7.23
N PHE A 127 6.41 -5.85 7.08
CA PHE A 127 5.91 -7.17 6.67
C PHE A 127 5.86 -7.37 5.15
N LEU A 128 6.15 -6.36 4.34
CA LEU A 128 6.02 -6.46 2.88
C LEU A 128 6.85 -7.63 2.31
N PRO A 129 6.24 -8.51 1.50
CA PRO A 129 6.99 -9.54 0.80
C PRO A 129 7.87 -8.93 -0.29
N PRO A 130 8.95 -9.62 -0.71
CA PRO A 130 9.78 -9.15 -1.80
C PRO A 130 9.00 -9.07 -3.12
N PRO A 131 9.33 -8.13 -4.03
CA PRO A 131 8.62 -7.98 -5.31
C PRO A 131 8.54 -9.27 -6.14
N GLN A 132 9.54 -10.13 -6.04
CA GLN A 132 9.59 -11.43 -6.74
C GLN A 132 8.49 -12.39 -6.30
N MET A 133 8.00 -12.27 -5.06
CA MET A 133 6.94 -13.12 -4.51
C MET A 133 5.53 -12.60 -4.81
N ILE A 134 5.39 -11.41 -5.40
CA ILE A 134 4.10 -10.75 -5.60
C ILE A 134 3.50 -11.12 -6.95
N GLU A 135 2.24 -11.55 -6.94
CA GLU A 135 1.39 -11.77 -8.13
C GLU A 135 0.74 -10.47 -8.57
N ARG A 136 0.23 -9.70 -7.61
CA ARG A 136 -0.35 -8.37 -7.83
C ARG A 136 -0.52 -7.61 -6.53
N ILE A 137 -0.70 -6.30 -6.65
CA ILE A 137 -1.07 -5.42 -5.54
C ILE A 137 -2.44 -4.83 -5.87
N GLU A 138 -3.39 -4.99 -4.96
CA GLU A 138 -4.75 -4.46 -5.06
C GLU A 138 -4.87 -3.28 -4.09
N ILE A 139 -5.13 -2.08 -4.60
CA ILE A 139 -5.30 -0.86 -3.81
C ILE A 139 -6.76 -0.44 -3.89
N VAL A 140 -7.46 -0.54 -2.78
CA VAL A 140 -8.85 -0.11 -2.63
C VAL A 140 -8.86 1.21 -1.88
N LYS A 141 -9.32 2.28 -2.51
CA LYS A 141 -9.44 3.60 -1.90
C LYS A 141 -10.87 3.83 -1.43
N GLY A 142 -11.03 4.60 -0.33
CA GLY A 142 -12.33 4.93 0.25
C GLY A 142 -12.77 3.98 1.38
N PRO A 143 -14.07 3.94 1.73
CA PRO A 143 -14.55 3.24 2.92
C PRO A 143 -14.38 1.72 2.80
N GLY A 144 -13.34 1.21 3.47
CA GLY A 144 -12.98 -0.20 3.45
C GLY A 144 -13.51 -1.01 4.64
N SER A 145 -13.94 -0.34 5.70
CA SER A 145 -14.28 -1.02 6.98
C SER A 145 -15.39 -2.05 6.85
N ARG A 146 -16.35 -1.87 5.95
CA ARG A 146 -17.40 -2.85 5.67
C ARG A 146 -16.84 -4.20 5.16
N ALA A 147 -15.74 -4.18 4.40
CA ALA A 147 -15.12 -5.40 3.88
C ALA A 147 -14.01 -5.93 4.78
N TYR A 148 -13.28 -5.02 5.45
CA TYR A 148 -12.04 -5.36 6.14
C TYR A 148 -12.09 -5.14 7.67
N GLY A 149 -13.10 -4.42 8.18
CA GLY A 149 -13.17 -4.01 9.58
C GLY A 149 -12.31 -2.77 9.87
N GLN A 150 -11.81 -2.70 11.12
CA GLN A 150 -11.01 -1.56 11.60
C GLN A 150 -9.76 -1.27 10.74
N ASN A 151 -9.25 -0.07 10.84
CA ASN A 151 -8.05 0.46 10.16
C ASN A 151 -8.17 0.59 8.64
N ALA A 152 -9.21 0.03 7.99
CA ALA A 152 -9.55 0.33 6.60
C ALA A 152 -10.37 1.64 6.51
N PHE A 153 -9.90 2.68 7.20
CA PHE A 153 -10.58 3.95 7.37
C PHE A 153 -10.56 4.79 6.08
N THR A 154 -9.40 4.88 5.44
CA THR A 154 -9.20 5.61 4.19
C THR A 154 -9.03 4.70 2.98
N GLY A 155 -8.73 3.44 3.22
CA GLY A 155 -8.53 2.43 2.20
C GLY A 155 -7.77 1.22 2.70
N ALA A 156 -7.52 0.28 1.78
CA ALA A 156 -6.76 -0.92 2.05
C ALA A 156 -5.86 -1.29 0.87
N ILE A 157 -4.68 -1.83 1.17
CA ILE A 157 -3.76 -2.39 0.18
C ILE A 157 -3.62 -3.89 0.47
N ASN A 158 -3.93 -4.73 -0.50
CA ASN A 158 -3.74 -6.16 -0.40
C ASN A 158 -2.64 -6.65 -1.35
N ILE A 159 -1.58 -7.17 -0.78
CA ILE A 159 -0.49 -7.81 -1.51
C ILE A 159 -0.86 -9.27 -1.74
N VAL A 160 -1.14 -9.61 -2.98
CA VAL A 160 -1.44 -11.00 -3.37
C VAL A 160 -0.16 -11.67 -3.79
N THR A 161 0.23 -12.73 -3.09
CA THR A 161 1.47 -13.44 -3.38
C THR A 161 1.27 -14.52 -4.46
N LYS A 162 2.32 -14.83 -5.20
CA LYS A 162 2.31 -15.85 -6.26
C LYS A 162 1.90 -17.22 -5.69
N LYS A 163 1.14 -17.96 -6.48
CA LYS A 163 0.72 -19.34 -6.15
C LYS A 163 1.48 -20.39 -6.96
N VAL A 164 1.96 -20.00 -8.13
CA VAL A 164 2.63 -20.89 -9.08
C VAL A 164 3.79 -20.18 -9.75
N THR A 165 4.81 -20.93 -10.09
CA THR A 165 5.93 -20.48 -10.92
C THR A 165 6.49 -21.67 -11.68
N PRO A 166 7.03 -21.52 -12.88
CA PRO A 166 7.85 -22.54 -13.51
C PRO A 166 9.00 -22.97 -12.59
N LYS A 167 9.55 -24.17 -12.78
CA LYS A 167 10.78 -24.55 -12.11
C LYS A 167 11.85 -23.50 -12.42
N THR A 168 12.35 -22.84 -11.39
CA THR A 168 13.32 -21.77 -11.55
C THR A 168 14.18 -21.62 -10.30
N LEU A 169 15.44 -21.27 -10.52
CA LEU A 169 16.34 -20.73 -9.52
C LEU A 169 16.90 -19.43 -10.10
N THR A 170 16.82 -18.35 -9.34
CA THR A 170 17.33 -17.04 -9.77
C THR A 170 18.25 -16.49 -8.71
N LEU A 171 19.43 -16.06 -9.15
CA LEU A 171 20.39 -15.30 -8.35
C LEU A 171 20.35 -13.85 -8.84
N ASP A 172 20.28 -12.89 -7.91
CA ASP A 172 20.26 -11.47 -8.21
C ASP A 172 21.28 -10.76 -7.34
N LEU A 173 22.18 -9.99 -7.96
CA LEU A 173 23.17 -9.16 -7.29
C LEU A 173 23.06 -7.74 -7.81
N GLN A 174 23.05 -6.77 -6.90
CA GLN A 174 22.96 -5.36 -7.26
C GLN A 174 23.97 -4.55 -6.45
N LYS A 175 24.60 -3.58 -7.11
CA LYS A 175 25.55 -2.65 -6.50
C LYS A 175 25.24 -1.23 -6.94
N GLY A 176 25.29 -0.28 -6.00
CA GLY A 176 24.95 1.12 -6.27
C GLY A 176 25.72 2.13 -5.43
N ASN A 177 25.27 3.37 -5.51
CA ASN A 177 25.81 4.46 -4.71
C ASN A 177 25.65 4.18 -3.20
N TYR A 178 26.44 4.84 -2.38
CA TYR A 178 26.43 4.71 -0.92
C TYR A 178 26.76 3.29 -0.45
N ASP A 179 27.60 2.61 -1.18
CA ASP A 179 27.98 1.19 -1.02
C ASP A 179 26.77 0.23 -0.94
N GLN A 180 25.64 0.65 -1.52
CA GLN A 180 24.45 -0.20 -1.55
C GLN A 180 24.75 -1.53 -2.22
N THR A 181 24.44 -2.63 -1.53
CA THR A 181 24.64 -3.99 -2.04
C THR A 181 23.40 -4.81 -1.73
N ASN A 182 22.76 -5.38 -2.77
CA ASN A 182 21.63 -6.28 -2.64
C ASN A 182 22.00 -7.63 -3.20
N GLY A 183 21.85 -8.69 -2.41
CA GLY A 183 21.97 -10.07 -2.87
C GLY A 183 20.67 -10.81 -2.60
N SER A 184 20.14 -11.55 -3.57
CA SER A 184 18.97 -12.37 -3.35
C SER A 184 18.98 -13.68 -4.14
N ILE A 185 18.30 -14.68 -3.56
CA ILE A 185 18.03 -15.97 -4.18
C ILE A 185 16.51 -16.16 -4.18
N PHE A 186 15.95 -16.43 -5.35
CA PHE A 186 14.57 -16.86 -5.52
C PHE A 186 14.55 -18.26 -6.10
N LEU A 187 13.78 -19.15 -5.50
CA LEU A 187 13.55 -20.50 -5.98
C LEU A 187 12.05 -20.76 -6.12
N GLY A 188 11.71 -21.58 -7.08
CA GLY A 188 10.33 -21.98 -7.27
C GLY A 188 10.21 -23.28 -8.02
N ASN A 189 9.22 -24.06 -7.64
CA ASN A 189 8.84 -25.27 -8.34
C ASN A 189 7.35 -25.52 -8.17
N THR A 190 6.71 -25.86 -9.27
CA THR A 190 5.29 -26.19 -9.29
C THR A 190 5.09 -27.52 -9.98
N SER A 191 4.53 -28.46 -9.25
CA SER A 191 4.03 -29.74 -9.75
C SER A 191 2.51 -29.70 -9.93
N GLU A 192 1.93 -30.77 -10.38
CA GLU A 192 0.47 -30.90 -10.52
C GLU A 192 -0.27 -30.65 -9.19
N LYS A 193 0.20 -31.20 -8.08
CA LYS A 193 -0.47 -31.13 -6.77
C LYS A 193 0.12 -30.08 -5.83
N THR A 194 1.38 -29.73 -5.99
CA THR A 194 2.11 -28.89 -5.03
C THR A 194 2.82 -27.74 -5.73
N SER A 195 3.02 -26.66 -5.01
CA SER A 195 3.88 -25.54 -5.40
C SER A 195 4.69 -25.08 -4.20
N VAL A 196 5.97 -24.81 -4.41
CA VAL A 196 6.86 -24.22 -3.40
C VAL A 196 7.57 -23.04 -4.01
N LEU A 197 7.57 -21.93 -3.29
CA LEU A 197 8.23 -20.67 -3.62
C LEU A 197 9.06 -20.26 -2.42
N GLY A 198 10.33 -19.92 -2.63
CA GLY A 198 11.23 -19.46 -1.58
C GLY A 198 12.02 -18.26 -2.02
N PHE A 199 12.33 -17.38 -1.07
CA PHE A 199 13.13 -16.20 -1.28
C PHE A 199 13.97 -15.89 -0.04
N VAL A 200 15.22 -15.51 -0.26
CA VAL A 200 16.11 -14.98 0.76
C VAL A 200 16.88 -13.80 0.17
N SER A 201 17.09 -12.77 0.97
CA SER A 201 17.93 -11.63 0.56
C SER A 201 18.63 -10.96 1.74
N ARG A 202 19.73 -10.29 1.41
CA ARG A 202 20.36 -9.28 2.26
C ARG A 202 20.56 -8.01 1.45
N ASN A 203 20.25 -6.87 2.06
CA ASN A 203 20.37 -5.55 1.48
C ASN A 203 21.06 -4.63 2.48
N THR A 204 22.19 -4.05 2.09
CA THR A 204 23.03 -3.19 2.94
C THR A 204 23.36 -1.89 2.23
N SER A 205 23.66 -0.85 3.00
CA SER A 205 24.20 0.43 2.51
C SER A 205 24.89 1.16 3.67
N ASP A 206 25.94 1.92 3.35
CA ASP A 206 26.62 2.80 4.31
C ASP A 206 25.83 4.11 4.56
N GLY A 207 24.75 4.33 3.80
CA GLY A 207 23.88 5.50 3.93
C GLY A 207 24.37 6.71 3.13
N TYR A 208 23.41 7.57 2.73
CA TYR A 208 23.68 8.76 1.91
C TYR A 208 24.04 10.01 2.74
N ARG A 209 23.99 9.92 4.05
CA ARG A 209 24.42 10.93 5.03
C ARG A 209 24.79 10.26 6.36
N TYR A 210 25.35 11.01 7.27
CA TYR A 210 25.73 10.50 8.59
C TYR A 210 24.58 9.74 9.25
N ASN A 211 24.88 8.55 9.79
CA ASN A 211 23.97 7.67 10.53
C ASN A 211 22.65 7.42 9.76
N THR A 212 22.78 6.98 8.50
CA THR A 212 21.66 6.49 7.65
C THR A 212 22.01 5.17 6.94
N ASP A 213 23.00 4.46 7.49
CA ASP A 213 23.35 3.11 7.13
C ASP A 213 22.20 2.13 7.44
N TYR A 214 22.13 1.02 6.70
CA TYR A 214 21.16 -0.03 6.99
C TYR A 214 21.67 -1.42 6.62
N ASP A 215 21.15 -2.43 7.33
CA ASP A 215 21.27 -3.86 7.03
C ASP A 215 19.90 -4.51 7.17
N GLN A 216 19.38 -5.04 6.07
CA GLN A 216 18.11 -5.76 6.02
C GLN A 216 18.33 -7.20 5.58
N ASN A 217 17.75 -8.13 6.34
CA ASN A 217 17.67 -9.54 5.99
C ASN A 217 16.19 -9.92 5.81
N GLN A 218 15.88 -10.65 4.73
CA GLN A 218 14.51 -11.06 4.44
C GLN A 218 14.46 -12.52 4.03
N PHE A 219 13.47 -13.23 4.58
CA PHE A 219 13.12 -14.59 4.21
C PHE A 219 11.63 -14.67 3.90
N PHE A 220 11.27 -15.41 2.86
CA PHE A 220 9.87 -15.67 2.54
C PHE A 220 9.72 -17.06 1.91
N ILE A 221 8.79 -17.85 2.40
CA ILE A 221 8.40 -19.12 1.80
C ILE A 221 6.89 -19.22 1.67
N LYS A 222 6.42 -19.70 0.54
CA LYS A 222 5.02 -20.07 0.33
C LYS A 222 4.95 -21.46 -0.27
N SER A 223 4.11 -22.32 0.32
CA SER A 223 3.82 -23.66 -0.19
C SER A 223 2.33 -23.82 -0.39
N SER A 224 1.93 -24.44 -1.49
CA SER A 224 0.53 -24.77 -1.77
C SER A 224 0.40 -26.28 -2.00
N PHE A 225 -0.56 -26.90 -1.32
CA PHE A 225 -0.87 -28.32 -1.41
C PHE A 225 -2.28 -28.48 -1.99
N ASN A 226 -2.50 -29.59 -2.70
CA ASN A 226 -3.81 -29.92 -3.30
C ASN A 226 -4.44 -28.79 -4.13
N ARG A 227 -3.61 -28.13 -4.96
CA ARG A 227 -3.87 -26.85 -5.65
C ARG A 227 -5.19 -26.75 -6.42
N HIS A 228 -5.71 -27.86 -6.93
CA HIS A 228 -6.85 -27.82 -7.85
C HIS A 228 -8.19 -28.05 -7.15
N LYS A 229 -8.23 -28.85 -6.08
CA LYS A 229 -9.50 -29.21 -5.42
C LYS A 229 -9.77 -28.36 -4.17
N THR A 230 -8.89 -28.47 -3.18
CA THR A 230 -9.02 -27.82 -1.87
C THR A 230 -7.65 -27.27 -1.47
N PRO A 231 -7.22 -26.16 -2.09
CA PRO A 231 -5.87 -25.63 -1.84
C PRO A 231 -5.68 -25.28 -0.37
N LEU A 232 -4.60 -25.83 0.19
CA LEU A 232 -4.05 -25.46 1.48
C LEU A 232 -2.74 -24.74 1.23
N GLU A 233 -2.67 -23.47 1.61
CA GLU A 233 -1.51 -22.60 1.41
C GLU A 233 -0.85 -22.30 2.77
N PHE A 234 0.45 -22.52 2.86
CA PHE A 234 1.29 -22.15 4.00
C PHE A 234 2.19 -20.99 3.61
N ILE A 235 2.30 -19.99 4.48
CA ILE A 235 3.23 -18.87 4.35
C ILE A 235 4.03 -18.74 5.63
N ALA A 236 5.37 -18.58 5.49
CA ALA A 236 6.21 -18.11 6.55
C ALA A 236 7.14 -17.01 6.01
N SER A 237 7.23 -15.90 6.75
CA SER A 237 8.11 -14.80 6.39
C SER A 237 8.79 -14.20 7.61
N TYR A 238 9.97 -13.64 7.36
CA TYR A 238 10.75 -12.89 8.33
C TYR A 238 11.43 -11.72 7.62
N SER A 239 11.43 -10.56 8.27
CA SER A 239 12.22 -9.38 7.88
C SER A 239 12.87 -8.80 9.12
N GLY A 240 14.18 -8.72 9.13
CA GLY A 240 14.96 -8.03 10.16
C GLY A 240 15.66 -6.83 9.54
N ARG A 241 15.62 -5.68 10.21
CA ARG A 241 16.23 -4.43 9.76
C ARG A 241 16.99 -3.78 10.92
N LYS A 242 18.15 -3.21 10.60
CA LYS A 242 18.99 -2.41 11.49
C LYS A 242 19.39 -1.17 10.74
N PHE A 243 19.16 0.00 11.29
CA PHE A 243 19.46 1.23 10.58
C PHE A 243 19.71 2.43 11.50
N GLY A 244 20.59 3.32 11.04
CA GLY A 244 20.73 4.65 11.61
C GLY A 244 19.51 5.51 11.26
N SER A 245 18.93 6.18 12.26
CA SER A 245 17.68 6.94 12.14
C SER A 245 17.87 8.43 12.38
N ASN A 246 18.87 9.02 11.72
CA ASN A 246 19.25 10.42 11.84
C ASN A 246 18.06 11.38 11.57
N GLY A 247 17.55 12.00 12.65
CA GLY A 247 16.47 12.97 12.58
C GLY A 247 15.08 12.38 12.32
N PHE A 248 14.85 11.07 12.56
CA PHE A 248 13.58 10.42 12.21
C PHE A 248 12.42 10.83 13.13
N TYR A 249 12.66 10.93 14.44
CA TYR A 249 11.57 11.02 15.41
C TYR A 249 11.60 12.25 16.31
N ALA A 250 12.76 12.86 16.52
CA ALA A 250 12.89 14.00 17.40
C ALA A 250 13.10 15.31 16.62
N THR A 251 14.17 16.00 16.89
CA THR A 251 14.56 17.22 16.15
C THR A 251 15.61 16.89 15.09
N PRO A 252 15.86 17.74 14.09
CA PRO A 252 16.96 17.56 13.15
C PRO A 252 18.35 17.46 13.80
N SER A 253 18.51 17.95 15.03
CA SER A 253 19.75 17.83 15.80
C SER A 253 19.96 16.43 16.41
N ALA A 254 18.93 15.61 16.52
CA ALA A 254 19.03 14.23 17.02
C ALA A 254 19.56 13.29 15.92
N LYS A 255 20.89 13.36 15.69
CA LYS A 255 21.55 12.68 14.57
C LYS A 255 21.98 11.24 14.87
N ASP A 256 22.07 10.87 16.15
CA ASP A 256 22.66 9.60 16.58
C ASP A 256 21.62 8.51 16.88
N GLN A 257 20.37 8.72 16.48
CA GLN A 257 19.29 7.76 16.70
C GLN A 257 19.53 6.46 15.93
N TYR A 258 19.07 5.34 16.51
CA TYR A 258 19.22 4.02 15.93
C TYR A 258 17.98 3.17 16.15
N GLU A 259 17.67 2.30 15.20
CA GLU A 259 16.49 1.44 15.26
C GLU A 259 16.77 0.04 14.73
N GLU A 260 16.22 -0.96 15.42
CA GLU A 260 16.14 -2.35 14.94
C GLU A 260 14.69 -2.81 14.92
N THR A 261 14.25 -3.34 13.79
CA THR A 261 12.90 -3.90 13.66
C THR A 261 12.92 -5.35 13.19
N GLN A 262 11.96 -6.13 13.67
CA GLN A 262 11.72 -7.48 13.21
C GLN A 262 10.23 -7.66 12.92
N ALA A 263 9.91 -8.34 11.81
CA ALA A 263 8.56 -8.66 11.42
C ALA A 263 8.49 -10.13 10.97
N SER A 264 7.60 -10.91 11.57
CA SER A 264 7.38 -12.32 11.25
C SER A 264 5.91 -12.58 11.00
N LEU A 265 5.61 -13.39 10.01
CA LEU A 265 4.27 -13.87 9.69
C LEU A 265 4.32 -15.37 9.42
N ILE A 266 3.46 -16.12 10.09
CA ILE A 266 3.17 -17.52 9.78
C ILE A 266 1.67 -17.63 9.54
N SER A 267 1.25 -18.28 8.46
CA SER A 267 -0.16 -18.45 8.18
C SER A 267 -0.48 -19.73 7.43
N LEU A 268 -1.70 -20.17 7.63
CA LEU A 268 -2.32 -21.29 6.95
C LEU A 268 -3.64 -20.82 6.36
N LEU A 269 -3.78 -20.93 5.04
CA LEU A 269 -4.97 -20.54 4.31
C LEU A 269 -5.54 -21.76 3.60
N HIS A 270 -6.83 -22.00 3.77
CA HIS A 270 -7.54 -23.09 3.13
C HIS A 270 -8.75 -22.54 2.36
N ARG A 271 -8.93 -23.03 1.13
CA ARG A 271 -10.10 -22.70 0.29
C ARG A 271 -10.80 -23.99 -0.11
N HIS A 272 -12.10 -24.03 0.10
CA HIS A 272 -12.95 -25.13 -0.29
C HIS A 272 -14.19 -24.63 -1.04
N THR A 273 -14.54 -25.30 -2.13
CA THR A 273 -15.74 -24.99 -2.93
C THR A 273 -16.67 -26.20 -2.91
N LYS A 274 -17.94 -25.98 -2.56
CA LYS A 274 -18.98 -27.00 -2.55
C LYS A 274 -20.27 -26.47 -3.17
N GLY A 275 -20.58 -26.91 -4.38
CA GLY A 275 -21.69 -26.33 -5.14
C GLY A 275 -21.49 -24.82 -5.37
N SER A 276 -22.48 -24.03 -5.00
CA SER A 276 -22.44 -22.56 -5.09
C SER A 276 -21.74 -21.87 -3.91
N TRP A 277 -21.24 -22.63 -2.95
CA TRP A 277 -20.54 -22.12 -1.78
C TRP A 277 -19.02 -22.11 -1.98
N ILE A 278 -18.40 -21.01 -1.54
CA ILE A 278 -16.95 -20.90 -1.38
C ILE A 278 -16.66 -20.62 0.09
N PHE A 279 -15.82 -21.44 0.70
CA PHE A 279 -15.35 -21.27 2.08
C PHE A 279 -13.87 -20.93 2.06
N LYS A 280 -13.46 -19.96 2.90
CA LYS A 280 -12.06 -19.55 3.09
C LYS A 280 -11.78 -19.52 4.58
N HIS A 281 -10.78 -20.24 5.00
CA HIS A 281 -10.33 -20.32 6.38
C HIS A 281 -8.91 -19.81 6.46
N LYS A 282 -8.60 -19.01 7.47
CA LYS A 282 -7.27 -18.46 7.70
C LYS A 282 -6.93 -18.62 9.17
N LEU A 283 -5.73 -19.13 9.43
CA LEU A 283 -5.09 -19.11 10.74
C LEU A 283 -3.77 -18.36 10.57
N TYR A 284 -3.45 -17.46 11.46
CA TYR A 284 -2.21 -16.71 11.35
C TYR A 284 -1.66 -16.29 12.70
N TRP A 285 -0.34 -16.23 12.74
CA TRP A 285 0.41 -15.59 13.80
C TRP A 285 1.34 -14.55 13.20
N ARG A 286 1.35 -13.36 13.79
CA ARG A 286 2.21 -12.26 13.43
C ARG A 286 2.97 -11.79 14.65
N ARG A 287 4.28 -11.51 14.50
CA ARG A 287 5.11 -10.89 15.52
C ARG A 287 5.82 -9.67 14.93
N GLY A 288 5.72 -8.54 15.62
CA GLY A 288 6.50 -7.33 15.40
C GLY A 288 7.43 -7.09 16.58
N GLN A 289 8.62 -6.61 16.31
CA GLN A 289 9.52 -6.08 17.32
C GLN A 289 10.09 -4.76 16.81
N ASP A 290 10.15 -3.79 17.69
CA ASP A 290 10.71 -2.48 17.47
C ASP A 290 11.59 -2.12 18.66
N MET A 291 12.87 -1.86 18.40
CA MET A 291 13.85 -1.39 19.36
C MET A 291 14.42 -0.08 18.85
N TYR A 292 14.27 0.97 19.64
CA TYR A 292 14.76 2.30 19.36
C TYR A 292 15.74 2.76 20.42
N GLU A 293 16.88 3.36 20.01
CA GLU A 293 17.84 4.04 20.87
C GLU A 293 17.95 5.51 20.45
N TYR A 294 17.91 6.41 21.42
CA TYR A 294 18.07 7.84 21.16
C TYR A 294 19.52 8.19 20.76
N ILE A 295 20.49 7.51 21.38
CA ILE A 295 21.90 7.56 20.99
C ILE A 295 22.37 6.12 20.75
N ARG A 296 22.78 5.83 19.53
CA ARG A 296 23.27 4.52 19.09
C ARG A 296 24.37 4.01 19.99
N ASN A 297 24.29 2.74 20.40
CA ASN A 297 25.21 2.06 21.34
C ASN A 297 25.29 2.67 22.75
N LYS A 298 24.27 3.48 23.14
CA LYS A 298 24.13 4.02 24.50
C LYS A 298 22.70 3.82 24.99
N PRO A 299 22.25 2.55 25.16
CA PRO A 299 20.89 2.22 25.57
C PRO A 299 20.52 2.75 26.96
N GLU A 300 21.52 3.03 27.81
CA GLU A 300 21.35 3.60 29.14
C GLU A 300 20.81 5.05 29.12
N ILE A 301 21.01 5.79 28.02
CA ILE A 301 20.50 7.16 27.91
C ILE A 301 18.98 7.12 27.63
N TYR A 302 18.56 6.35 26.62
CA TYR A 302 17.15 6.12 26.33
C TYR A 302 17.01 4.98 25.33
N ARG A 303 16.21 3.98 25.69
CA ARG A 303 15.87 2.84 24.83
C ARG A 303 14.42 2.45 25.01
N ASN A 304 13.72 2.28 23.90
CA ASN A 304 12.42 1.62 23.84
C ASN A 304 12.57 0.23 23.20
N LEU A 305 11.82 -0.73 23.74
CA LEU A 305 11.67 -2.05 23.16
C LEU A 305 10.21 -2.47 23.25
N HIS A 306 9.62 -2.69 22.09
CA HIS A 306 8.24 -3.12 21.94
C HIS A 306 8.20 -4.46 21.21
N VAL A 307 7.49 -5.44 21.75
CA VAL A 307 7.27 -6.75 21.13
C VAL A 307 5.78 -7.01 21.07
N THR A 308 5.21 -7.02 19.87
CA THR A 308 3.81 -7.30 19.62
C THR A 308 3.63 -8.71 19.05
N ASN A 309 2.59 -9.40 19.48
CA ASN A 309 2.14 -10.65 18.91
C ASN A 309 0.65 -10.56 18.59
N LYS A 310 0.24 -11.08 17.43
CA LYS A 310 -1.16 -11.20 17.04
C LYS A 310 -1.42 -12.62 16.55
N LEU A 311 -2.32 -13.32 17.24
CA LEU A 311 -2.86 -14.61 16.80
C LEU A 311 -4.28 -14.38 16.30
N GLY A 312 -4.64 -14.92 15.13
CA GLY A 312 -5.97 -14.74 14.57
C GLY A 312 -6.45 -15.92 13.75
N ALA A 313 -7.78 -16.03 13.69
CA ALA A 313 -8.52 -16.98 12.85
C ALA A 313 -9.64 -16.24 12.11
N ALA A 314 -9.80 -16.50 10.82
CA ALA A 314 -10.90 -15.97 10.03
C ALA A 314 -11.61 -17.08 9.25
N PHE A 315 -12.93 -17.04 9.24
CA PHE A 315 -13.83 -17.96 8.54
C PHE A 315 -14.75 -17.13 7.65
N ASP A 316 -14.50 -17.18 6.35
CA ASP A 316 -15.27 -16.46 5.34
C ASP A 316 -16.05 -17.46 4.49
N SER A 317 -17.29 -17.12 4.14
CA SER A 317 -18.08 -17.87 3.17
C SER A 317 -18.76 -16.95 2.19
N SER A 318 -18.92 -17.41 0.96
CA SER A 318 -19.73 -16.75 -0.05
C SER A 318 -20.62 -17.74 -0.79
N LEU A 319 -21.85 -17.31 -1.08
CA LEU A 319 -22.89 -18.08 -1.76
C LEU A 319 -23.32 -17.34 -3.03
N ALA A 320 -23.26 -18.03 -4.16
CA ALA A 320 -23.92 -17.59 -5.38
C ALA A 320 -25.32 -18.22 -5.44
N SER A 321 -26.37 -17.40 -5.62
CA SER A 321 -27.77 -17.79 -5.73
C SER A 321 -28.48 -17.02 -6.82
N ASP A 322 -29.73 -17.35 -7.11
CA ASP A 322 -30.57 -16.60 -8.05
C ASP A 322 -30.83 -15.15 -7.59
N TRP A 323 -30.80 -14.91 -6.30
CA TRP A 323 -30.94 -13.57 -5.69
C TRP A 323 -29.68 -12.72 -5.78
N GLY A 324 -28.53 -13.32 -6.07
CA GLY A 324 -27.25 -12.61 -6.15
C GLY A 324 -26.10 -13.32 -5.43
N LEU A 325 -25.17 -12.52 -4.89
CA LEU A 325 -24.01 -13.02 -4.14
C LEU A 325 -24.10 -12.60 -2.67
N THR A 326 -24.10 -13.59 -1.77
CA THR A 326 -24.04 -13.34 -0.31
C THR A 326 -22.64 -13.63 0.20
N GLY A 327 -22.08 -12.74 0.98
CA GLY A 327 -20.83 -12.95 1.72
C GLY A 327 -21.04 -12.79 3.21
N MET A 328 -20.48 -13.69 4.00
CA MET A 328 -20.49 -13.59 5.46
C MET A 328 -19.22 -14.17 6.06
N GLY A 329 -18.86 -13.73 7.25
CA GLY A 329 -17.72 -14.31 7.95
C GLY A 329 -17.48 -13.73 9.32
N VAL A 330 -16.55 -14.38 10.00
CA VAL A 330 -16.11 -14.04 11.35
C VAL A 330 -14.57 -13.99 11.35
N ASP A 331 -14.02 -13.00 12.02
CA ASP A 331 -12.60 -12.86 12.26
C ASP A 331 -12.38 -12.64 13.76
N ILE A 332 -11.63 -13.50 14.41
CA ILE A 332 -11.30 -13.44 15.82
C ILE A 332 -9.80 -13.32 15.95
N SER A 333 -9.31 -12.35 16.72
CA SER A 333 -7.88 -12.21 16.96
C SER A 333 -7.58 -11.65 18.35
N ARG A 334 -6.39 -11.99 18.84
CA ARG A 334 -5.84 -11.44 20.07
C ARG A 334 -4.49 -10.82 19.80
N VAL A 335 -4.34 -9.56 20.15
CA VAL A 335 -3.08 -8.81 20.15
C VAL A 335 -2.55 -8.72 21.56
N SER A 336 -1.26 -8.94 21.74
CA SER A 336 -0.53 -8.69 22.99
C SER A 336 0.72 -7.89 22.70
N ILE A 337 1.09 -7.01 23.61
CA ILE A 337 2.35 -6.25 23.58
C ILE A 337 3.08 -6.40 24.93
N ARG A 338 4.40 -6.50 24.86
CA ARG A 338 5.33 -6.33 25.96
C ARG A 338 6.25 -5.17 25.64
N SER A 339 6.33 -4.21 26.53
CA SER A 339 7.07 -2.98 26.28
C SER A 339 7.55 -2.35 27.56
N ASN A 340 8.79 -1.86 27.56
CA ASN A 340 9.34 -1.11 28.69
C ASN A 340 8.70 0.28 28.87
N ASN A 341 8.04 0.83 27.82
CA ASN A 341 7.34 2.12 27.88
C ASN A 341 5.82 1.96 28.00
N LEU A 342 5.21 1.07 27.16
CA LEU A 342 3.76 0.88 27.11
C LEU A 342 3.24 -0.13 28.16
N GLY A 343 4.14 -0.88 28.83
CA GLY A 343 3.80 -1.98 29.71
C GLY A 343 3.29 -3.22 28.97
N ASP A 344 2.73 -4.16 29.72
CA ASP A 344 2.15 -5.40 29.19
C ASP A 344 0.66 -5.19 28.96
N ARG A 345 0.23 -5.28 27.70
CA ARG A 345 -1.17 -5.04 27.28
C ARG A 345 -1.67 -6.15 26.38
N ASN A 346 -2.98 -6.30 26.31
CA ASN A 346 -3.62 -7.19 25.35
C ASN A 346 -5.00 -6.67 24.96
N ARG A 347 -5.46 -7.07 23.77
CA ARG A 347 -6.77 -6.73 23.19
C ARG A 347 -7.28 -7.92 22.42
N THR A 348 -8.50 -8.34 22.73
CA THR A 348 -9.24 -9.33 21.94
C THR A 348 -10.19 -8.60 21.00
N MET A 349 -10.24 -9.03 19.75
CA MET A 349 -11.07 -8.44 18.71
C MET A 349 -11.88 -9.53 18.03
N MET A 350 -13.18 -9.27 17.84
CA MET A 350 -14.09 -10.10 17.06
C MET A 350 -14.77 -9.22 16.03
N ASN A 351 -14.81 -9.67 14.79
CA ASN A 351 -15.49 -8.99 13.70
C ASN A 351 -16.44 -9.98 13.03
N PHE A 352 -17.70 -9.62 12.97
CA PHE A 352 -18.70 -10.28 12.15
C PHE A 352 -19.03 -9.36 10.97
N PHE A 353 -19.11 -9.90 9.78
CA PHE A 353 -19.55 -9.14 8.62
C PHE A 353 -20.57 -9.92 7.80
N MET A 354 -21.45 -9.19 7.13
CA MET A 354 -22.41 -9.71 6.18
C MET A 354 -22.65 -8.68 5.07
N GLU A 355 -22.68 -9.14 3.84
CA GLU A 355 -23.06 -8.34 2.68
C GLU A 355 -23.81 -9.20 1.67
N HIS A 356 -24.73 -8.56 0.92
CA HIS A 356 -25.44 -9.21 -0.18
C HIS A 356 -25.46 -8.31 -1.40
N ARG A 357 -25.08 -8.85 -2.56
CA ARG A 357 -25.11 -8.16 -3.83
C ARG A 357 -26.32 -8.58 -4.63
N PHE A 358 -27.30 -7.71 -4.72
CA PHE A 358 -28.48 -7.86 -5.57
C PHE A 358 -28.13 -7.49 -7.01
N TYR A 359 -28.65 -8.25 -7.96
CA TYR A 359 -28.59 -7.94 -9.38
C TYR A 359 -29.98 -7.55 -9.89
N LEU A 360 -30.07 -6.40 -10.56
CA LEU A 360 -31.28 -5.82 -11.09
C LEU A 360 -31.12 -5.59 -12.61
N PHE A 361 -32.23 -5.48 -13.32
CA PHE A 361 -32.27 -5.11 -14.74
C PHE A 361 -31.30 -5.95 -15.60
N ASN A 362 -31.50 -7.26 -15.61
CA ASN A 362 -30.61 -8.22 -16.33
C ASN A 362 -29.13 -8.08 -15.95
N LYS A 363 -28.85 -7.85 -14.65
CA LYS A 363 -27.51 -7.68 -14.07
C LYS A 363 -26.77 -6.41 -14.52
N SER A 364 -27.45 -5.46 -15.16
CA SER A 364 -26.85 -4.17 -15.52
C SER A 364 -26.70 -3.24 -14.31
N VAL A 365 -27.54 -3.38 -13.31
CA VAL A 365 -27.45 -2.64 -12.04
C VAL A 365 -27.20 -3.61 -10.90
N ASP A 366 -26.34 -3.25 -9.98
CA ASP A 366 -26.13 -3.98 -8.74
C ASP A 366 -26.15 -3.05 -7.54
N ILE A 367 -26.65 -3.57 -6.41
CA ILE A 367 -26.70 -2.89 -5.14
C ILE A 367 -26.17 -3.86 -4.08
N THR A 368 -25.20 -3.43 -3.30
CA THR A 368 -24.54 -4.27 -2.29
C THR A 368 -24.59 -3.59 -0.92
N PRO A 369 -25.70 -3.70 -0.16
CA PRO A 369 -25.71 -3.36 1.25
C PRO A 369 -24.82 -4.33 2.04
N GLY A 370 -24.26 -3.85 3.13
CA GLY A 370 -23.47 -4.67 4.04
C GLY A 370 -23.30 -4.02 5.40
N LEU A 371 -22.98 -4.86 6.37
CA LEU A 371 -22.79 -4.49 7.76
C LEU A 371 -21.56 -5.23 8.31
N VAL A 372 -20.76 -4.51 9.11
CA VAL A 372 -19.75 -5.09 10.00
C VAL A 372 -20.13 -4.77 11.44
N ALA A 373 -20.11 -5.76 12.29
CA ALA A 373 -20.20 -5.61 13.75
C ALA A 373 -18.86 -6.06 14.36
N ASN A 374 -18.30 -5.20 15.20
CA ASN A 374 -17.02 -5.42 15.85
C ASN A 374 -17.17 -5.40 17.36
N TYR A 375 -16.42 -6.25 18.04
CA TYR A 375 -16.25 -6.22 19.48
C TYR A 375 -14.78 -6.14 19.84
N PHE A 376 -14.46 -5.25 20.78
CA PHE A 376 -13.13 -5.07 21.35
C PHE A 376 -13.22 -5.20 22.87
N SER A 377 -12.29 -5.93 23.46
CA SER A 377 -12.28 -6.16 24.92
C SER A 377 -12.15 -4.88 25.74
N ASP A 378 -11.61 -3.81 25.17
CA ASP A 378 -11.33 -2.52 25.81
C ASP A 378 -12.20 -1.35 25.27
N PHE A 379 -12.85 -1.49 24.12
CA PHE A 379 -13.68 -0.44 23.51
C PHE A 379 -15.13 -0.88 23.25
N GLY A 380 -15.51 -2.11 23.62
CA GLY A 380 -16.89 -2.60 23.45
C GLY A 380 -17.28 -2.88 21.99
N SER A 381 -18.57 -2.75 21.71
CA SER A 381 -19.16 -3.12 20.42
C SER A 381 -19.46 -1.91 19.55
N HIS A 382 -19.15 -2.05 18.25
CA HIS A 382 -19.39 -1.04 17.22
C HIS A 382 -19.96 -1.69 15.97
N SER A 383 -20.78 -0.96 15.20
CA SER A 383 -21.33 -1.44 13.94
C SER A 383 -21.21 -0.40 12.84
N PHE A 384 -20.92 -0.86 11.62
CA PHE A 384 -20.62 0.00 10.48
C PHE A 384 -21.36 -0.47 9.24
N PRO A 385 -22.48 0.18 8.91
CA PRO A 385 -23.19 -0.07 7.67
C PRO A 385 -22.47 0.54 6.47
N GLY A 386 -22.74 0.00 5.30
CA GLY A 386 -22.32 0.58 4.04
C GLY A 386 -23.09 0.02 2.87
N ILE A 387 -23.05 0.73 1.76
CA ILE A 387 -23.72 0.37 0.51
C ILE A 387 -22.83 0.69 -0.67
N ASP A 388 -22.73 -0.23 -1.62
CA ASP A 388 -22.15 0.00 -2.93
C ASP A 388 -23.24 -0.13 -3.99
N MET A 389 -23.19 0.70 -5.02
CA MET A 389 -24.09 0.68 -6.17
C MET A 389 -23.29 0.74 -7.45
N GLY A 390 -23.70 0.01 -8.46
CA GLY A 390 -23.05 0.02 -9.75
C GLY A 390 -24.05 -0.08 -10.90
N TRP A 391 -23.75 0.62 -11.97
CA TRP A 391 -24.48 0.56 -13.22
C TRP A 391 -23.53 0.27 -14.37
N GLN A 392 -23.68 -0.92 -14.96
CA GLN A 392 -22.94 -1.34 -16.16
C GLN A 392 -23.67 -0.83 -17.39
N ILE A 393 -23.27 0.36 -17.89
CA ILE A 393 -23.88 1.01 -19.06
C ILE A 393 -23.56 0.21 -20.34
N SER A 394 -22.35 -0.31 -20.44
CA SER A 394 -21.88 -1.19 -21.51
C SER A 394 -20.87 -2.20 -20.96
N PRO A 395 -20.47 -3.25 -21.70
CA PRO A 395 -19.47 -4.21 -21.23
C PRO A 395 -18.14 -3.59 -20.79
N ARG A 396 -17.86 -2.34 -21.17
CA ARG A 396 -16.62 -1.63 -20.86
C ARG A 396 -16.81 -0.44 -19.94
N LEU A 397 -18.01 0.13 -19.83
CA LEU A 397 -18.29 1.36 -19.10
C LEU A 397 -19.18 1.10 -17.91
N ARG A 398 -18.71 1.47 -16.73
CA ARG A 398 -19.42 1.36 -15.45
C ARG A 398 -19.46 2.69 -14.72
N LEU A 399 -20.61 3.09 -14.25
CA LEU A 399 -20.80 4.10 -13.21
C LEU A 399 -20.92 3.39 -11.86
N TYR A 400 -20.43 4.02 -10.82
CA TYR A 400 -20.56 3.47 -9.47
C TYR A 400 -20.67 4.56 -8.42
N ALA A 401 -21.28 4.21 -7.30
CA ALA A 401 -21.30 5.01 -6.09
C ALA A 401 -21.15 4.08 -4.88
N ASN A 402 -20.55 4.59 -3.83
CA ASN A 402 -20.49 3.89 -2.55
C ASN A 402 -20.57 4.87 -1.39
N SER A 403 -21.06 4.39 -0.26
CA SER A 403 -21.05 5.12 1.01
C SER A 403 -20.92 4.13 2.16
N GLY A 404 -20.17 4.51 3.19
CA GLY A 404 -19.99 3.64 4.35
C GLY A 404 -19.40 4.35 5.54
N ALA A 405 -19.73 3.83 6.71
CA ALA A 405 -19.12 4.20 7.96
C ALA A 405 -17.78 3.48 8.14
N THR A 406 -16.80 4.15 8.69
CA THR A 406 -15.47 3.62 8.98
C THR A 406 -15.03 4.03 10.38
N PHE A 407 -14.11 3.27 10.97
CA PHE A 407 -13.59 3.60 12.29
C PHE A 407 -12.19 3.07 12.51
N ARG A 408 -11.52 3.62 13.53
CA ARG A 408 -10.24 3.15 14.07
C ARG A 408 -10.25 3.26 15.58
N ILE A 409 -9.83 2.20 16.26
CA ILE A 409 -9.59 2.27 17.71
C ILE A 409 -8.19 2.82 17.97
N PRO A 410 -7.97 3.50 19.11
CA PRO A 410 -6.65 3.97 19.51
C PRO A 410 -5.64 2.82 19.62
N THR A 411 -4.40 3.07 19.19
CA THR A 411 -3.27 2.16 19.38
C THR A 411 -2.80 2.18 20.83
N PHE A 412 -1.97 1.22 21.22
CA PHE A 412 -1.37 1.24 22.55
C PHE A 412 -0.41 2.44 22.72
N THR A 413 0.21 2.91 21.65
CA THR A 413 1.01 4.14 21.63
C THR A 413 0.14 5.36 21.91
N ASP A 414 -1.00 5.50 21.24
CA ASP A 414 -1.94 6.60 21.46
C ASP A 414 -2.42 6.65 22.94
N LEU A 415 -2.62 5.49 23.55
CA LEU A 415 -3.19 5.38 24.90
C LEU A 415 -2.15 5.54 26.01
N TYR A 416 -0.94 4.99 25.85
CA TYR A 416 -0.07 4.73 26.99
C TYR A 416 1.37 5.22 26.83
N TYR A 417 1.76 5.70 25.64
CA TYR A 417 3.15 6.16 25.43
C TYR A 417 3.48 7.39 26.26
N THR A 418 4.65 7.41 26.88
CA THR A 418 5.11 8.54 27.70
C THR A 418 6.60 8.75 27.55
N ASP A 419 7.00 9.95 27.11
CA ASP A 419 8.36 10.46 27.18
C ASP A 419 8.36 11.97 27.46
N ARG A 420 9.53 12.62 27.38
CA ARG A 420 9.67 14.07 27.63
C ARG A 420 8.89 14.93 26.64
N THR A 421 8.61 14.44 25.45
CA THR A 421 8.04 15.19 24.32
C THR A 421 6.63 14.74 23.94
N THR A 422 6.19 13.60 24.47
CA THR A 422 4.97 12.92 24.01
C THR A 422 4.24 12.25 25.18
N LEU A 423 2.95 12.49 25.28
CA LEU A 423 2.05 11.87 26.25
C LEU A 423 0.88 11.21 25.55
N GLY A 424 0.67 9.93 25.79
CA GLY A 424 -0.56 9.21 25.45
C GLY A 424 -1.73 9.64 26.32
N ASN A 425 -2.93 9.17 25.97
CA ASN A 425 -4.15 9.48 26.69
C ASN A 425 -5.09 8.27 26.73
N ALA A 426 -5.23 7.66 27.90
CA ALA A 426 -6.05 6.47 28.11
C ALA A 426 -7.57 6.72 27.92
N ASN A 427 -8.01 7.98 27.86
CA ASN A 427 -9.42 8.37 27.71
C ASN A 427 -9.82 8.64 26.24
N LEU A 428 -8.95 8.31 25.27
CA LEU A 428 -9.27 8.50 23.86
C LEU A 428 -10.47 7.67 23.41
N LYS A 429 -11.29 8.31 22.58
CA LYS A 429 -12.42 7.66 21.88
C LYS A 429 -11.96 7.15 20.51
N PRO A 430 -12.60 6.10 19.97
CA PRO A 430 -12.38 5.68 18.59
C PRO A 430 -12.63 6.83 17.60
N GLU A 431 -11.84 6.84 16.53
CA GLU A 431 -12.10 7.71 15.39
C GLU A 431 -13.23 7.12 14.55
N GLU A 432 -14.07 7.99 14.03
CA GLU A 432 -15.19 7.60 13.18
C GLU A 432 -15.27 8.49 11.94
N ALA A 433 -15.66 7.93 10.80
CA ALA A 433 -15.99 8.73 9.63
C ALA A 433 -17.11 8.11 8.80
N THR A 434 -17.80 8.98 8.06
CA THR A 434 -18.64 8.60 6.94
C THR A 434 -17.94 9.05 5.66
N SER A 435 -17.71 8.11 4.76
CA SER A 435 -17.09 8.36 3.46
C SER A 435 -18.06 8.01 2.35
N SER A 436 -18.10 8.85 1.30
CA SER A 436 -18.92 8.61 0.10
C SER A 436 -18.08 8.89 -1.15
N GLU A 437 -18.37 8.14 -2.19
CA GLU A 437 -17.67 8.25 -3.47
C GLU A 437 -18.63 8.03 -4.63
N VAL A 438 -18.43 8.76 -5.72
CA VAL A 438 -19.04 8.50 -7.03
C VAL A 438 -17.95 8.45 -8.08
N GLY A 439 -18.08 7.55 -9.04
CA GLY A 439 -17.03 7.40 -10.05
C GLY A 439 -17.51 6.73 -11.33
N ILE A 440 -16.65 6.83 -12.33
CA ILE A 440 -16.80 6.21 -13.65
C ILE A 440 -15.54 5.39 -13.96
N ARG A 441 -15.74 4.24 -14.56
CA ARG A 441 -14.65 3.36 -15.01
C ARG A 441 -14.90 2.85 -16.42
N LEU A 442 -13.90 3.02 -17.28
CA LEU A 442 -13.83 2.42 -18.61
C LEU A 442 -12.68 1.41 -18.65
N LEU A 443 -12.96 0.17 -19.04
CA LEU A 443 -11.93 -0.86 -19.20
C LEU A 443 -11.97 -1.40 -20.63
N SER A 444 -10.88 -1.21 -21.37
CA SER A 444 -10.67 -1.84 -22.66
C SER A 444 -9.21 -2.31 -22.80
N PRO A 445 -8.88 -3.19 -23.75
CA PRO A 445 -7.51 -3.63 -23.96
C PRO A 445 -6.52 -2.50 -24.28
N LYS A 446 -6.98 -1.47 -25.00
CA LYS A 446 -6.15 -0.34 -25.41
C LYS A 446 -6.15 0.81 -24.40
N VAL A 447 -7.30 1.09 -23.79
CA VAL A 447 -7.49 2.24 -22.89
C VAL A 447 -8.21 1.80 -21.64
N SER A 448 -7.66 2.10 -20.48
CA SER A 448 -8.34 2.02 -19.19
C SER A 448 -8.41 3.42 -18.61
N PHE A 449 -9.58 3.81 -18.13
CA PHE A 449 -9.81 5.12 -17.54
C PHE A 449 -10.63 4.96 -16.27
N SER A 450 -10.31 5.71 -15.24
CA SER A 450 -11.15 5.86 -14.05
C SER A 450 -11.09 7.30 -13.54
N PHE A 451 -12.24 7.78 -13.09
CA PHE A 451 -12.37 9.06 -12.40
C PHE A 451 -13.32 8.88 -11.23
N ALA A 452 -12.97 9.45 -10.10
CA ALA A 452 -13.80 9.42 -8.91
C ALA A 452 -13.74 10.76 -8.16
N PHE A 453 -14.87 11.18 -7.65
CA PHE A 453 -15.00 12.22 -6.63
C PHE A 453 -15.32 11.56 -5.30
N PHE A 454 -14.69 11.97 -4.21
CA PHE A 454 -14.91 11.44 -2.88
C PHE A 454 -15.01 12.54 -1.82
N SER A 455 -15.72 12.22 -0.74
CA SER A 455 -15.84 13.06 0.44
C SER A 455 -15.83 12.20 1.69
N ARG A 456 -15.12 12.63 2.72
CA ARG A 456 -15.06 12.00 4.04
C ARG A 456 -15.29 13.04 5.12
N LYS A 457 -16.23 12.76 6.02
CA LYS A 457 -16.48 13.54 7.23
C LYS A 457 -16.03 12.71 8.42
N ALA A 458 -14.92 13.09 9.04
CA ALA A 458 -14.32 12.39 10.17
C ALA A 458 -14.52 13.18 11.46
N LYS A 459 -14.71 12.46 12.58
CA LYS A 459 -14.81 13.02 13.93
C LYS A 459 -13.95 12.21 14.89
N ASN A 460 -13.58 12.84 16.00
CA ASN A 460 -12.74 12.24 17.03
C ASN A 460 -11.38 11.78 16.50
N LEU A 461 -10.85 12.39 15.43
CA LEU A 461 -9.52 12.02 14.93
C LEU A 461 -8.47 12.18 16.03
N ILE A 462 -7.58 11.21 16.15
CA ILE A 462 -6.52 11.22 17.15
C ILE A 462 -5.31 11.90 16.55
N ASP A 463 -4.81 12.91 17.27
CA ASP A 463 -3.58 13.58 16.94
C ASP A 463 -2.81 13.95 18.20
N TYR A 464 -1.51 14.19 18.05
CA TYR A 464 -0.66 14.67 19.11
C TYR A 464 -0.56 16.19 18.98
N VAL A 465 -1.16 16.88 19.92
CA VAL A 465 -1.36 18.34 19.88
C VAL A 465 -0.76 19.03 21.09
N LYS A 466 -0.41 20.29 20.95
CA LYS A 466 0.00 21.16 22.07
C LYS A 466 -0.36 22.62 21.81
N ASN A 467 -0.44 23.40 22.89
CA ASN A 467 -0.48 24.86 22.87
C ASN A 467 0.85 25.41 23.42
N GLY A 468 1.46 26.34 22.72
CA GLY A 468 2.77 26.89 23.07
C GLY A 468 3.91 26.32 22.24
N LYS A 469 4.95 27.15 22.05
CA LYS A 469 6.12 26.83 21.21
C LYS A 469 7.26 26.19 22.01
N GLU A 470 7.21 26.28 23.35
CA GLU A 470 8.29 25.83 24.20
C GLU A 470 8.52 24.31 24.07
N ASP A 471 9.78 23.92 24.03
CA ASP A 471 10.18 22.52 23.89
C ASP A 471 9.86 21.65 25.13
N ASN A 472 9.62 22.31 26.28
CA ASN A 472 9.25 21.64 27.53
C ASN A 472 7.75 21.24 27.59
N ILE A 473 6.91 21.73 26.68
CA ILE A 473 5.50 21.35 26.59
C ILE A 473 5.40 20.10 25.71
N PRO A 474 5.04 18.92 26.27
CA PRO A 474 4.88 17.71 25.47
C PRO A 474 3.67 17.79 24.58
N PHE A 475 3.74 17.12 23.44
CA PHE A 475 2.56 16.81 22.64
C PHE A 475 1.73 15.75 23.35
N LYS A 476 0.42 15.96 23.45
CA LYS A 476 -0.52 15.03 24.06
C LYS A 476 -1.46 14.45 23.02
N ALA A 477 -1.73 13.15 23.11
CA ALA A 477 -2.71 12.49 22.28
C ALA A 477 -4.13 12.97 22.65
N GLU A 478 -4.85 13.54 21.71
CA GLU A 478 -6.21 14.07 21.92
C GLU A 478 -7.11 13.73 20.72
N ASN A 479 -8.41 13.58 21.00
CA ASN A 479 -9.41 13.53 19.94
C ASN A 479 -9.68 14.95 19.44
N ILE A 480 -9.19 15.30 18.25
CA ILE A 480 -9.51 16.56 17.58
C ILE A 480 -10.91 16.49 16.96
N GLN A 481 -11.62 17.63 16.90
CA GLN A 481 -13.07 17.61 16.70
C GLN A 481 -13.52 17.05 15.35
N GLN A 482 -13.19 17.67 14.24
CA GLN A 482 -13.71 17.27 12.94
C GLN A 482 -12.78 17.66 11.80
N VAL A 483 -12.55 16.72 10.86
CA VAL A 483 -11.88 16.97 9.59
C VAL A 483 -12.78 16.53 8.44
N ASN A 484 -13.02 17.43 7.50
CA ASN A 484 -13.69 17.13 6.25
C ASN A 484 -12.64 17.03 5.15
N THR A 485 -12.53 15.87 4.52
CA THR A 485 -11.65 15.65 3.37
C THR A 485 -12.50 15.47 2.12
N SER A 486 -12.18 16.18 1.05
CA SER A 486 -12.77 15.96 -0.28
C SER A 486 -11.66 15.91 -1.33
N GLY A 487 -11.95 15.31 -2.47
CA GLY A 487 -10.96 15.22 -3.51
C GLY A 487 -11.41 14.47 -4.75
N ILE A 488 -10.50 14.39 -5.69
CA ILE A 488 -10.67 13.62 -6.92
C ILE A 488 -9.51 12.67 -7.13
N ASP A 489 -9.80 11.53 -7.73
CA ASP A 489 -8.80 10.60 -8.28
C ASP A 489 -9.05 10.41 -9.78
N PHE A 490 -7.99 10.48 -10.54
CA PHE A 490 -7.97 10.25 -11.99
C PHE A 490 -6.90 9.23 -12.34
N GLU A 491 -7.22 8.29 -13.22
CA GLU A 491 -6.24 7.37 -13.82
C GLU A 491 -6.58 7.13 -15.28
N LEU A 492 -5.56 7.20 -16.12
CA LEU A 492 -5.60 6.83 -17.53
C LEU A 492 -4.43 5.92 -17.86
N THR A 493 -4.69 4.76 -18.43
CA THR A 493 -3.67 3.90 -19.03
C THR A 493 -3.96 3.74 -20.50
N HIS A 494 -2.97 4.02 -21.34
CA HIS A 494 -3.06 3.86 -22.79
C HIS A 494 -1.98 2.89 -23.28
N ARG A 495 -2.40 1.87 -24.06
CA ARG A 495 -1.52 0.88 -24.67
C ARG A 495 -1.54 1.05 -26.18
N ILE A 496 -0.36 1.29 -26.75
CA ILE A 496 -0.16 1.47 -28.18
C ILE A 496 0.83 0.41 -28.66
N LYS A 497 0.49 -0.24 -29.78
CA LYS A 497 1.43 -1.15 -30.47
C LYS A 497 2.21 -0.37 -31.50
N ILE A 498 3.53 -0.31 -31.34
CA ILE A 498 4.48 0.31 -32.27
C ILE A 498 5.50 -0.77 -32.65
N ASN A 499 5.66 -1.07 -33.93
CA ASN A 499 6.62 -2.07 -34.43
C ASN A 499 6.56 -3.42 -33.67
N SER A 500 5.35 -3.96 -33.47
CA SER A 500 5.09 -5.20 -32.72
C SER A 500 5.28 -5.14 -31.21
N LEU A 501 5.80 -4.06 -30.66
CA LEU A 501 6.00 -3.85 -29.22
C LEU A 501 4.84 -3.07 -28.61
N ILE A 502 4.45 -3.41 -27.38
CA ILE A 502 3.37 -2.74 -26.67
C ILE A 502 3.95 -1.72 -25.71
N HIS A 503 3.76 -0.45 -26.02
CA HIS A 503 4.04 0.67 -25.17
C HIS A 503 2.87 0.90 -24.22
N GLU A 504 3.14 1.05 -22.94
CA GLU A 504 2.13 1.39 -21.93
C GLU A 504 2.48 2.75 -21.32
N PHE A 505 1.54 3.68 -21.46
CA PHE A 505 1.61 4.99 -20.85
C PHE A 505 0.50 5.11 -19.81
N LYS A 506 0.87 5.44 -18.57
CA LYS A 506 -0.06 5.60 -17.45
C LYS A 506 0.09 7.00 -16.85
N ILE A 507 -1.03 7.69 -16.68
CA ILE A 507 -1.12 8.93 -15.92
C ILE A 507 -2.07 8.70 -14.76
N SER A 508 -1.70 9.18 -13.59
CA SER A 508 -2.58 9.23 -12.43
C SER A 508 -2.44 10.56 -11.70
N TYR A 509 -3.55 11.05 -11.19
CA TYR A 509 -3.61 12.31 -10.45
C TYR A 509 -4.58 12.18 -9.29
N SER A 510 -4.20 12.75 -8.16
CA SER A 510 -5.06 12.87 -6.99
C SER A 510 -4.97 14.30 -6.45
N TYR A 511 -6.11 14.90 -6.22
CA TYR A 511 -6.25 16.19 -5.52
C TYR A 511 -7.00 15.96 -4.21
N LEU A 512 -6.53 16.59 -3.15
CA LEU A 512 -7.10 16.52 -1.82
C LEU A 512 -7.23 17.91 -1.21
N GLU A 513 -8.35 18.12 -0.56
CA GLU A 513 -8.62 19.27 0.28
C GLU A 513 -9.09 18.82 1.65
N ASN A 514 -8.32 19.17 2.68
CA ASN A 514 -8.63 18.92 4.07
C ASN A 514 -9.10 20.21 4.73
N ASN A 515 -10.32 20.22 5.22
CA ASN A 515 -10.89 21.34 5.97
C ASN A 515 -11.00 20.94 7.44
N LEU A 516 -10.02 21.41 8.22
CA LEU A 516 -9.95 21.21 9.66
C LEU A 516 -10.77 22.30 10.35
N LYS A 517 -11.79 21.92 11.11
CA LYS A 517 -12.45 22.86 12.02
C LYS A 517 -11.52 23.17 13.18
N ASN A 518 -11.60 24.42 13.68
CA ASN A 518 -10.74 24.91 14.75
C ASN A 518 -10.65 23.89 15.91
N THR A 519 -9.43 23.44 16.17
CA THR A 519 -9.16 22.41 17.18
C THR A 519 -8.91 22.99 18.57
N GLY A 520 -8.73 24.30 18.70
CA GLY A 520 -8.25 24.95 19.92
C GLY A 520 -6.76 24.73 20.22
N TYR A 521 -6.03 24.06 19.32
CA TYR A 521 -4.59 23.79 19.44
C TYR A 521 -3.78 24.52 18.38
N ASN A 522 -2.57 24.96 18.75
CA ASN A 522 -1.69 25.70 17.85
C ASN A 522 -0.76 24.80 17.04
N PHE A 523 -0.47 23.60 17.57
CA PHE A 523 0.48 22.66 16.97
C PHE A 523 -0.10 21.24 16.96
N SER A 524 0.11 20.53 15.85
CA SER A 524 -0.29 19.14 15.63
C SER A 524 0.82 18.41 14.89
N ARG A 525 0.95 17.11 15.12
CA ARG A 525 1.95 16.28 14.42
C ARG A 525 1.46 15.73 13.09
N TYR A 526 0.18 15.44 12.94
CA TYR A 526 -0.33 14.69 11.79
C TYR A 526 -1.37 15.42 10.96
N SER A 527 -2.33 16.10 11.59
CA SER A 527 -3.55 16.57 10.92
C SER A 527 -3.48 17.99 10.35
N ILE A 528 -2.57 18.86 10.85
CA ILE A 528 -2.54 20.27 10.47
C ILE A 528 -1.45 20.54 9.44
N ASN A 529 -0.38 19.76 9.44
CA ASN A 529 0.81 20.02 8.68
C ASN A 529 1.21 18.85 7.79
N ASN A 530 1.60 19.14 6.55
CA ASN A 530 2.23 18.19 5.63
C ASN A 530 1.30 17.14 5.01
N ASP A 531 0.02 17.45 4.83
CA ASP A 531 -0.89 16.60 4.06
C ASP A 531 -0.66 16.75 2.56
N LEU A 532 -0.88 15.65 1.84
CA LEU A 532 -0.86 15.62 0.38
C LEU A 532 -2.00 16.50 -0.16
N LYS A 533 -1.69 17.41 -1.09
CA LYS A 533 -2.66 18.28 -1.77
C LYS A 533 -2.80 17.91 -3.24
N ASN A 534 -1.69 17.90 -3.97
CA ASN A 534 -1.62 17.48 -5.36
C ASN A 534 -0.59 16.37 -5.52
N HIS A 535 -0.98 15.28 -6.16
CA HIS A 535 -0.10 14.18 -6.47
C HIS A 535 -0.33 13.73 -7.91
N PHE A 536 0.64 14.01 -8.76
CA PHE A 536 0.63 13.59 -10.16
C PHE A 536 1.75 12.56 -10.38
N VAL A 537 1.42 11.46 -11.04
CA VAL A 537 2.38 10.43 -11.43
C VAL A 537 2.16 10.05 -12.88
N SER A 538 3.24 10.03 -13.65
CA SER A 538 3.26 9.54 -15.02
C SER A 538 4.28 8.43 -15.15
N ASN A 539 3.88 7.31 -15.69
CA ASN A 539 4.72 6.14 -15.93
C ASN A 539 4.72 5.82 -17.43
N TYR A 540 5.88 5.63 -18.01
CA TYR A 540 5.99 5.22 -19.39
C TYR A 540 6.89 3.99 -19.53
N GLN A 541 6.31 2.88 -19.95
CA GLN A 541 7.02 1.67 -20.33
C GLN A 541 7.40 1.76 -21.81
N ILE A 542 8.69 1.73 -22.07
CA ILE A 542 9.31 1.90 -23.39
C ILE A 542 9.99 0.60 -23.78
N PRO A 543 9.30 -0.35 -24.44
CA PRO A 543 9.95 -1.51 -25.01
C PRO A 543 10.73 -1.07 -26.27
N ILE A 544 12.06 -1.09 -26.20
CA ILE A 544 12.95 -0.72 -27.30
C ILE A 544 13.20 -1.93 -28.21
N HIS A 545 13.30 -3.11 -27.59
CA HIS A 545 13.43 -4.40 -28.25
C HIS A 545 12.72 -5.47 -27.40
N LYS A 546 12.43 -6.65 -27.98
CA LYS A 546 11.80 -7.76 -27.22
C LYS A 546 12.52 -8.12 -25.91
N ASP A 547 13.83 -7.91 -25.88
CA ASP A 547 14.71 -8.23 -24.75
C ASP A 547 15.26 -6.98 -24.06
N PHE A 548 14.94 -5.76 -24.52
CA PHE A 548 15.40 -4.50 -23.96
C PHE A 548 14.25 -3.54 -23.72
N ASN A 549 14.01 -3.21 -22.45
CA ASN A 549 12.96 -2.33 -22.00
C ASN A 549 13.54 -1.19 -21.16
N ALA A 550 12.99 0.01 -21.34
CA ALA A 550 13.20 1.13 -20.45
C ALA A 550 11.88 1.51 -19.74
N TYR A 551 11.99 2.16 -18.62
CA TYR A 551 10.86 2.61 -17.83
C TYR A 551 11.17 3.99 -17.25
N LEU A 552 10.25 4.93 -17.43
CA LEU A 552 10.35 6.30 -16.96
C LEU A 552 9.22 6.58 -15.98
N VAL A 553 9.54 7.16 -14.85
CA VAL A 553 8.57 7.63 -13.86
C VAL A 553 8.81 9.12 -13.62
N TYR A 554 7.76 9.90 -13.74
CA TYR A 554 7.71 11.28 -13.28
C TYR A 554 6.73 11.41 -12.13
N LYS A 555 7.14 12.02 -11.03
CA LYS A 555 6.32 12.29 -9.85
C LYS A 555 6.34 13.78 -9.55
N TYR A 556 5.17 14.37 -9.35
CA TYR A 556 4.99 15.71 -8.79
C TYR A 556 4.17 15.62 -7.52
N VAL A 557 4.67 16.21 -6.45
CA VAL A 557 4.04 16.21 -5.13
C VAL A 557 3.97 17.63 -4.60
N GLU A 558 2.77 18.07 -4.25
CA GLU A 558 2.52 19.29 -3.50
C GLU A 558 1.79 18.93 -2.21
N ARG A 559 2.27 19.47 -1.11
CA ARG A 559 1.68 19.29 0.22
C ARG A 559 1.04 20.58 0.70
N THR A 560 0.28 20.51 1.78
CA THR A 560 -0.32 21.70 2.42
C THR A 560 0.73 22.63 3.02
N SER A 561 1.92 22.10 3.33
CA SER A 561 3.07 22.87 3.82
C SER A 561 4.35 22.46 3.08
N GLY A 562 5.31 23.36 2.98
CA GLY A 562 6.57 23.16 2.27
C GLY A 562 6.47 23.39 0.76
N ASP A 563 7.60 23.27 0.07
CA ASP A 563 7.69 23.46 -1.37
C ASP A 563 7.24 22.22 -2.13
N ALA A 564 6.56 22.42 -3.25
CA ALA A 564 6.26 21.36 -4.18
C ALA A 564 7.56 20.87 -4.86
N TYR A 565 7.62 19.57 -5.14
CA TYR A 565 8.78 18.98 -5.80
C TYR A 565 8.41 18.02 -6.94
N SER A 566 9.35 17.84 -7.85
CA SER A 566 9.27 16.84 -8.93
C SER A 566 10.47 15.93 -8.92
N VAL A 567 10.23 14.64 -9.11
CA VAL A 567 11.28 13.61 -9.18
C VAL A 567 11.09 12.81 -10.46
N VAL A 568 12.20 12.53 -11.14
CA VAL A 568 12.23 11.66 -12.32
C VAL A 568 13.15 10.49 -12.04
N ASP A 569 12.61 9.29 -12.22
CA ASP A 569 13.33 8.02 -12.10
C ASP A 569 13.35 7.33 -13.47
N VAL A 570 14.48 6.72 -13.83
CA VAL A 570 14.65 5.98 -15.08
C VAL A 570 15.24 4.61 -14.78
N SER A 571 14.72 3.58 -15.42
CA SER A 571 15.35 2.27 -15.39
C SER A 571 15.41 1.64 -16.77
N ALA A 572 16.39 0.76 -16.97
CA ALA A 572 16.56 -0.02 -18.18
C ALA A 572 16.89 -1.47 -17.82
N GLN A 573 16.33 -2.39 -18.57
CA GLN A 573 16.54 -3.83 -18.38
C GLN A 573 16.85 -4.49 -19.71
N TRP A 574 17.95 -5.21 -19.76
CA TRP A 574 18.36 -5.96 -20.94
C TRP A 574 18.49 -7.45 -20.59
N ARG A 575 17.74 -8.30 -21.31
CA ARG A 575 17.80 -9.75 -21.17
C ARG A 575 18.68 -10.34 -22.26
N ILE A 576 19.66 -11.13 -21.85
CA ILE A 576 20.61 -11.82 -22.75
C ILE A 576 20.61 -13.29 -22.35
N SER A 577 19.83 -14.13 -23.03
CA SER A 577 19.64 -15.54 -22.68
C SER A 577 19.15 -15.72 -21.23
N ARG A 578 19.95 -16.29 -20.34
CA ARG A 578 19.66 -16.52 -18.93
C ARG A 578 20.05 -15.34 -18.03
N TRP A 579 20.75 -14.34 -18.59
CA TRP A 579 21.17 -13.14 -17.88
C TRP A 579 20.19 -12.00 -18.08
N GLN A 580 20.06 -11.17 -17.07
CA GLN A 580 19.42 -9.87 -17.15
C GLN A 580 20.33 -8.84 -16.50
N VAL A 581 20.68 -7.81 -17.25
CA VAL A 581 21.35 -6.61 -16.74
C VAL A 581 20.29 -5.55 -16.51
N SER A 582 20.37 -4.86 -15.38
CA SER A 582 19.42 -3.80 -15.02
C SER A 582 20.18 -2.56 -14.55
N LEU A 583 19.74 -1.40 -14.99
CA LEU A 583 20.25 -0.10 -14.58
C LEU A 583 19.08 0.69 -13.98
N TYR A 584 19.29 1.28 -12.82
CA TYR A 584 18.31 2.13 -12.14
C TYR A 584 18.97 3.46 -11.82
N PHE A 585 18.30 4.54 -12.14
CA PHE A 585 18.70 5.90 -11.82
C PHE A 585 17.50 6.60 -11.19
N ASN A 586 17.59 6.84 -9.90
CA ASN A 586 16.56 7.55 -9.15
C ASN A 586 16.94 9.02 -9.04
N ASN A 587 15.93 9.90 -9.10
CA ASN A 587 16.09 11.35 -8.97
C ASN A 587 17.18 11.91 -9.88
N ILE A 588 17.09 11.64 -11.20
CA ILE A 588 18.14 11.97 -12.19
C ILE A 588 18.48 13.47 -12.27
N PHE A 589 17.60 14.35 -11.79
CA PHE A 589 17.82 15.79 -11.78
C PHE A 589 18.35 16.34 -10.45
N ASN A 590 18.71 15.47 -9.50
CA ASN A 590 19.22 15.85 -8.18
C ASN A 590 18.29 16.78 -7.40
N THR A 591 16.97 16.65 -7.57
CA THR A 591 15.99 17.44 -6.84
C THR A 591 16.18 17.24 -5.33
N GLU A 592 16.25 18.33 -4.59
CA GLU A 592 16.20 18.30 -3.12
C GLU A 592 14.75 18.26 -2.67
N TYR A 593 14.37 17.29 -1.85
CA TYR A 593 13.00 17.13 -1.38
C TYR A 593 12.92 16.34 -0.07
N TRP A 594 11.78 16.48 0.59
CA TRP A 594 11.45 15.83 1.85
C TRP A 594 10.09 15.13 1.72
N GLU A 595 10.01 13.89 2.16
CA GLU A 595 8.73 13.17 2.28
C GLU A 595 8.19 13.26 3.71
N SER A 596 9.09 13.29 4.68
CA SER A 596 8.84 13.58 6.09
C SER A 596 9.63 14.83 6.51
N ASN A 597 9.06 15.68 7.34
CA ASN A 597 9.54 17.04 7.66
C ASN A 597 11.00 17.16 8.13
N LEU A 598 11.59 16.08 8.62
CA LEU A 598 12.93 16.15 9.22
C LEU A 598 14.01 15.44 8.39
N VAL A 599 13.64 14.71 7.34
CA VAL A 599 14.55 13.81 6.64
C VAL A 599 14.67 14.18 5.17
N PRO A 600 15.78 14.83 4.75
CA PRO A 600 16.04 15.06 3.33
C PRO A 600 16.24 13.72 2.63
N MET A 601 15.62 13.57 1.46
CA MET A 601 15.75 12.37 0.63
C MET A 601 17.06 12.39 -0.18
N PRO A 602 17.58 11.22 -0.62
CA PRO A 602 18.78 11.16 -1.43
C PRO A 602 18.66 11.98 -2.72
N LYS A 603 19.74 12.64 -3.09
CA LYS A 603 19.92 13.17 -4.45
C LYS A 603 20.03 12.03 -5.46
N GLY A 604 20.33 12.34 -6.70
CA GLY A 604 20.47 11.35 -7.76
C GLY A 604 21.39 10.19 -7.37
N ASN A 605 20.90 8.98 -7.57
CA ASN A 605 21.64 7.76 -7.27
C ASN A 605 21.33 6.67 -8.28
N GLY A 606 22.32 5.80 -8.52
CA GLY A 606 22.24 4.72 -9.47
C GLY A 606 22.49 3.35 -8.84
N LEU A 607 21.92 2.32 -9.45
CA LEU A 607 22.08 0.92 -9.07
C LEU A 607 22.23 0.07 -10.32
N LEU A 608 23.29 -0.75 -10.39
CA LEU A 608 23.52 -1.76 -11.41
C LEU A 608 23.11 -3.13 -10.86
N GLY A 609 22.28 -3.86 -11.57
CA GLY A 609 21.84 -5.20 -11.22
C GLY A 609 22.25 -6.25 -12.25
N LEU A 610 22.63 -7.41 -11.78
CA LEU A 610 22.92 -8.59 -12.58
C LEU A 610 22.12 -9.77 -12.03
N ARG A 611 21.26 -10.34 -12.86
CA ARG A 611 20.44 -11.51 -12.54
C ARG A 611 20.77 -12.67 -13.45
N TYR A 612 20.87 -13.87 -12.87
CA TYR A 612 21.00 -15.11 -13.61
C TYR A 612 19.84 -16.05 -13.26
N SER A 613 19.21 -16.65 -14.29
CA SER A 613 18.12 -17.62 -14.14
C SER A 613 18.54 -18.97 -14.71
N PHE A 614 18.51 -20.02 -13.88
CA PHE A 614 18.89 -21.38 -14.23
C PHE A 614 17.80 -22.12 -15.02
#